data_7a4e1b4573454f91541a6b23d867d170
#
_entry.id   7a4e1b4573454f91541a6b23d867d170
#
_cell.length_a   1.000
_cell.length_b   1.000
_cell.length_c   1.000
_cell.angle_alpha   90.00
_cell.angle_beta   90.00
_cell.angle_gamma   90.00
#
_symmetry.space_group_name_H-M   'P 1'
#
loop_
_entity.id
_entity.type
_entity.pdbx_description
1 polymer ?
#
loop_
_entity_poly.entity_id
_entity_poly.type
_entity_poly.pdbx_seq_one_letter_code
_entity_poly.pdbx_strand_id
1 'polypeptide(L)'
;MIHVLVMGLPLACGLALALLAERKRWTPPLVVALATGAVLRLVVMLIAAQDSWQPYDLAIDFRDTADAVRDGQDPLFELREGGWHFLPFLAYLLAGARELGELLGLSWEVTGRILPVLADLALIPLVARLSTDPSPEVRARRGFQYACAPVVLGVSALHGQFGPITLALGVAALLAARNGRVHLAGVLIGLSVTSANWSALLLPGIVLALPALRQRITVVVWTGVVPVVFLLSSIPVFGTPLDKMPAALSAAMSARPVVGDWGWTAIATGGNQTVDPAYGTIGTPVLALALLAALWWWRKADPVALTLALLLVFLIVTYRFGAQYLAWPMPYLIMFWKRGTWPVYIAGGVWAAFGYVFMTRLDGAGWADAHVWWALSSLLIIAFLVRALPAREPEHRPASARPEPGKPGPAHEGTHSGVP
;
A
#
# COMPACT_ATOMS: atom_id res chain seq x y z
N MET A 1 11.88 -27.90 -3.84
CA MET A 1 10.82 -28.12 -2.82
C MET A 1 11.21 -27.59 -1.44
N ILE A 2 12.44 -27.83 -0.93
CA ILE A 2 12.89 -27.32 0.38
C ILE A 2 12.80 -25.78 0.45
N HIS A 3 13.26 -25.05 -0.56
CA HIS A 3 13.19 -23.57 -0.59
C HIS A 3 11.76 -23.04 -0.50
N VAL A 4 10.80 -23.69 -1.18
CA VAL A 4 9.38 -23.30 -1.10
C VAL A 4 8.85 -23.43 0.33
N LEU A 5 9.22 -24.51 1.02
CA LEU A 5 8.83 -24.73 2.41
C LEU A 5 9.50 -23.72 3.35
N VAL A 6 10.80 -23.47 3.19
CA VAL A 6 11.57 -22.56 4.04
C VAL A 6 11.06 -21.12 3.90
N MET A 7 10.74 -20.68 2.67
CA MET A 7 10.16 -19.35 2.42
C MET A 7 8.69 -19.24 2.82
N GLY A 8 7.92 -20.30 2.57
CA GLY A 8 6.48 -20.30 2.88
C GLY A 8 6.20 -20.37 4.38
N LEU A 9 7.07 -21.00 5.17
CA LEU A 9 6.85 -21.18 6.60
C LEU A 9 6.69 -19.87 7.38
N PRO A 10 7.56 -18.85 7.29
CA PRO A 10 7.36 -17.59 8.01
C PRO A 10 6.12 -16.83 7.55
N LEU A 11 5.72 -16.91 6.28
CA LEU A 11 4.48 -16.32 5.77
C LEU A 11 3.25 -17.03 6.36
N ALA A 12 3.27 -18.36 6.41
CA ALA A 12 2.21 -19.17 7.03
C ALA A 12 2.14 -18.96 8.55
N CYS A 13 3.28 -18.84 9.23
CA CYS A 13 3.35 -18.51 10.66
C CYS A 13 2.74 -17.13 10.92
N GLY A 14 3.07 -16.11 10.11
CA GLY A 14 2.47 -14.79 10.21
C GLY A 14 0.95 -14.86 10.08
N LEU A 15 0.44 -15.53 9.04
CA LEU A 15 -0.99 -15.74 8.85
C LEU A 15 -1.64 -16.41 10.06
N ALA A 16 -1.07 -17.52 10.54
CA ALA A 16 -1.60 -18.24 11.69
C ALA A 16 -1.64 -17.39 12.96
N LEU A 17 -0.60 -16.59 13.24
CA LEU A 17 -0.55 -15.66 14.38
C LEU A 17 -1.62 -14.58 14.28
N ALA A 18 -1.84 -13.98 13.09
CA ALA A 18 -2.87 -12.99 12.87
C ALA A 18 -4.28 -13.56 13.12
N LEU A 19 -4.55 -14.76 12.58
CA LEU A 19 -5.82 -15.46 12.76
C LEU A 19 -6.05 -15.86 14.22
N LEU A 20 -5.01 -16.33 14.88
CA LEU A 20 -5.06 -16.70 16.30
C LEU A 20 -5.34 -15.48 17.18
N ALA A 21 -4.69 -14.35 16.91
CA ALA A 21 -4.92 -13.09 17.64
C ALA A 21 -6.37 -12.63 17.53
N GLU A 22 -7.00 -12.77 16.36
CA GLU A 22 -8.42 -12.44 16.20
C GLU A 22 -9.32 -13.45 16.92
N ARG A 23 -9.11 -14.76 16.69
CA ARG A 23 -9.94 -15.83 17.28
C ARG A 23 -9.91 -15.81 18.81
N LYS A 24 -8.74 -15.58 19.38
CA LYS A 24 -8.53 -15.54 20.83
C LYS A 24 -8.74 -14.13 21.43
N ARG A 25 -9.06 -13.14 20.60
CA ARG A 25 -9.12 -11.71 21.00
C ARG A 25 -7.84 -11.26 21.71
N TRP A 26 -6.70 -11.84 21.30
CA TRP A 26 -5.41 -11.50 21.86
C TRP A 26 -5.00 -10.07 21.48
N THR A 27 -4.51 -9.33 22.47
CA THR A 27 -4.14 -7.91 22.33
C THR A 27 -2.67 -7.71 22.74
N PRO A 28 -1.73 -8.18 21.91
CA PRO A 28 -0.32 -8.06 22.24
C PRO A 28 0.08 -6.58 22.36
N PRO A 29 0.92 -6.22 23.34
CA PRO A 29 1.47 -4.86 23.41
C PRO A 29 2.25 -4.53 22.14
N LEU A 30 2.37 -3.23 21.83
CA LEU A 30 3.02 -2.75 20.62
C LEU A 30 4.45 -3.29 20.46
N VAL A 31 5.19 -3.42 21.57
CA VAL A 31 6.55 -3.98 21.56
C VAL A 31 6.56 -5.42 21.05
N VAL A 32 5.57 -6.24 21.41
CA VAL A 32 5.43 -7.62 20.91
C VAL A 32 5.06 -7.61 19.42
N ALA A 33 4.19 -6.70 18.99
CA ALA A 33 3.86 -6.55 17.57
C ALA A 33 5.10 -6.16 16.74
N LEU A 34 5.89 -5.21 17.23
CA LEU A 34 7.15 -4.79 16.59
C LEU A 34 8.19 -5.92 16.57
N ALA A 35 8.40 -6.59 17.71
CA ALA A 35 9.35 -7.69 17.79
C ALA A 35 8.96 -8.85 16.87
N THR A 36 7.69 -9.28 16.88
CA THR A 36 7.18 -10.32 15.97
C THR A 36 7.34 -9.90 14.51
N GLY A 37 6.93 -8.67 14.18
CA GLY A 37 7.09 -8.12 12.85
C GLY A 37 8.55 -8.05 12.39
N ALA A 38 9.47 -7.64 13.26
CA ALA A 38 10.90 -7.59 12.98
C ALA A 38 11.50 -8.98 12.75
N VAL A 39 11.18 -9.95 13.62
CA VAL A 39 11.66 -11.32 13.48
C VAL A 39 11.17 -11.95 12.16
N LEU A 40 9.86 -11.85 11.85
CA LEU A 40 9.32 -12.39 10.60
C LEU A 40 10.00 -11.78 9.36
N ARG A 41 10.18 -10.43 9.34
CA ARG A 41 10.83 -9.74 8.21
C ARG A 41 12.31 -10.09 8.11
N LEU A 42 13.01 -10.12 9.22
CA LEU A 42 14.43 -10.50 9.23
C LEU A 42 14.64 -11.93 8.71
N VAL A 43 13.82 -12.87 9.17
CA VAL A 43 13.89 -14.28 8.71
C VAL A 43 13.61 -14.35 7.20
N VAL A 44 12.52 -13.73 6.72
CA VAL A 44 12.20 -13.71 5.27
C VAL A 44 13.31 -13.05 4.47
N MET A 45 13.80 -11.89 4.91
CA MET A 45 14.86 -11.13 4.23
C MET A 45 16.17 -11.93 4.14
N LEU A 46 16.60 -12.56 5.23
CA LEU A 46 17.85 -13.36 5.24
C LEU A 46 17.75 -14.61 4.35
N ILE A 47 16.60 -15.28 4.34
CA ILE A 47 16.35 -16.40 3.44
C ILE A 47 16.34 -15.92 1.98
N ALA A 48 15.63 -14.81 1.69
CA ALA A 48 15.51 -14.24 0.35
C ALA A 48 16.86 -13.73 -0.17
N ALA A 49 17.70 -13.15 0.67
CA ALA A 49 19.01 -12.65 0.28
C ALA A 49 20.01 -13.76 -0.14
N GLN A 50 19.81 -14.99 0.39
CA GLN A 50 20.63 -16.17 0.04
C GLN A 50 20.09 -16.96 -1.15
N ASP A 51 18.93 -16.55 -1.68
CA ASP A 51 18.28 -17.26 -2.77
C ASP A 51 18.96 -16.95 -4.10
N SER A 52 19.10 -17.97 -4.95
CA SER A 52 19.59 -17.82 -6.32
C SER A 52 18.66 -17.02 -7.21
N TRP A 53 17.35 -17.04 -6.92
CA TRP A 53 16.37 -16.21 -7.58
C TRP A 53 16.18 -14.89 -6.80
N GLN A 54 16.30 -13.79 -7.51
CA GLN A 54 16.03 -12.46 -6.98
C GLN A 54 14.92 -11.78 -7.80
N PRO A 55 14.04 -10.99 -7.17
CA PRO A 55 13.08 -10.19 -7.92
C PRO A 55 13.78 -9.28 -8.92
N TYR A 56 13.25 -9.24 -10.14
CA TYR A 56 13.85 -8.50 -11.24
C TYR A 56 14.04 -7.00 -10.90
N ASP A 57 13.01 -6.39 -10.31
CA ASP A 57 13.07 -4.99 -9.89
C ASP A 57 14.26 -4.75 -8.94
N LEU A 58 14.42 -5.61 -7.93
CA LEU A 58 15.50 -5.48 -6.95
C LEU A 58 16.88 -5.75 -7.55
N ALA A 59 16.98 -6.86 -8.32
CA ALA A 59 18.27 -7.35 -8.81
C ALA A 59 18.84 -6.49 -9.94
N ILE A 60 17.98 -5.84 -10.72
CA ILE A 60 18.33 -5.09 -11.93
C ILE A 60 17.94 -3.63 -11.78
N ASP A 61 16.62 -3.31 -11.83
CA ASP A 61 16.17 -1.92 -11.93
C ASP A 61 16.63 -1.05 -10.76
N PHE A 62 16.52 -1.55 -9.53
CA PHE A 62 16.89 -0.77 -8.33
C PHE A 62 18.39 -0.71 -8.13
N ARG A 63 19.11 -1.78 -8.47
CA ARG A 63 20.55 -1.82 -8.40
C ARG A 63 21.17 -0.88 -9.43
N ASP A 64 20.77 -0.99 -10.70
CA ASP A 64 21.26 -0.14 -11.78
C ASP A 64 20.96 1.34 -11.50
N THR A 65 19.76 1.64 -10.92
CA THR A 65 19.40 2.99 -10.47
C THR A 65 20.34 3.49 -9.39
N ALA A 66 20.64 2.67 -8.38
CA ALA A 66 21.54 3.05 -7.29
C ALA A 66 22.95 3.32 -7.81
N ASP A 67 23.45 2.46 -8.69
CA ASP A 67 24.78 2.59 -9.27
C ASP A 67 24.85 3.82 -10.20
N ALA A 68 23.84 4.08 -11.05
CA ALA A 68 23.77 5.27 -11.90
C ALA A 68 23.80 6.58 -11.08
N VAL A 69 23.03 6.68 -9.99
CA VAL A 69 23.04 7.86 -9.12
C VAL A 69 24.42 8.08 -8.47
N ARG A 70 25.09 7.02 -8.05
CA ARG A 70 26.45 7.10 -7.49
C ARG A 70 27.48 7.55 -8.50
N ASP A 71 27.30 7.16 -9.76
CA ASP A 71 28.14 7.59 -10.88
C ASP A 71 27.80 9.00 -11.41
N GLY A 72 26.87 9.71 -10.76
CA GLY A 72 26.43 11.05 -11.15
C GLY A 72 25.55 11.07 -12.39
N GLN A 73 24.95 9.95 -12.75
CA GLN A 73 24.08 9.80 -13.92
C GLN A 73 22.60 9.93 -13.54
N ASP A 74 21.82 10.63 -14.36
CA ASP A 74 20.37 10.75 -14.13
C ASP A 74 19.67 9.45 -14.58
N PRO A 75 19.10 8.66 -13.64
CA PRO A 75 18.50 7.37 -13.95
C PRO A 75 17.27 7.47 -14.86
N LEU A 76 16.65 8.66 -15.01
CA LEU A 76 15.54 8.86 -15.92
C LEU A 76 15.94 8.87 -17.40
N PHE A 77 17.23 9.11 -17.71
CA PHE A 77 17.74 9.22 -19.07
C PHE A 77 18.80 8.18 -19.44
N GLU A 78 19.61 7.77 -18.46
CA GLU A 78 20.77 6.92 -18.69
C GLU A 78 20.45 5.42 -18.61
N LEU A 79 19.34 5.06 -17.95
CA LEU A 79 18.92 3.67 -17.89
C LEU A 79 18.10 3.28 -19.12
N ARG A 80 18.03 1.98 -19.37
CA ARG A 80 17.18 1.41 -20.42
C ARG A 80 15.73 1.89 -20.31
N GLU A 81 15.04 1.98 -21.42
CA GLU A 81 13.64 2.38 -21.47
C GLU A 81 12.78 1.51 -20.54
N GLY A 82 12.06 2.18 -19.61
CA GLY A 82 11.21 1.56 -18.59
C GLY A 82 11.98 0.90 -17.44
N GLY A 83 13.30 1.06 -17.35
CA GLY A 83 14.08 0.59 -16.20
C GLY A 83 13.82 1.41 -14.93
N TRP A 84 13.73 2.73 -15.07
CA TRP A 84 13.33 3.61 -13.98
C TRP A 84 12.17 4.50 -14.39
N HIS A 85 11.13 4.54 -13.58
CA HIS A 85 9.90 5.30 -13.86
C HIS A 85 9.35 5.95 -12.58
N PHE A 86 10.23 6.40 -11.70
CA PHE A 86 9.91 7.14 -10.49
C PHE A 86 10.71 8.44 -10.46
N LEU A 87 10.24 9.41 -9.66
CA LEU A 87 10.97 10.64 -9.42
C LEU A 87 12.27 10.38 -8.61
N PRO A 88 13.25 11.27 -8.64
CA PRO A 88 14.60 11.04 -8.07
C PRO A 88 14.67 10.68 -6.59
N PHE A 89 13.64 10.99 -5.79
CA PHE A 89 13.63 10.73 -4.34
C PHE A 89 14.00 9.29 -3.98
N LEU A 90 13.35 8.32 -4.61
CA LEU A 90 13.67 6.90 -4.35
C LEU A 90 15.05 6.51 -4.88
N ALA A 91 15.48 7.08 -6.00
CA ALA A 91 16.81 6.82 -6.54
C ALA A 91 17.91 7.26 -5.57
N TYR A 92 17.75 8.42 -4.91
CA TYR A 92 18.67 8.86 -3.86
C TYR A 92 18.68 7.93 -2.63
N LEU A 93 17.52 7.42 -2.23
CA LEU A 93 17.44 6.44 -1.14
C LEU A 93 18.13 5.13 -1.49
N LEU A 94 18.01 4.67 -2.74
CA LEU A 94 18.69 3.46 -3.23
C LEU A 94 20.21 3.65 -3.25
N ALA A 95 20.71 4.79 -3.76
CA ALA A 95 22.12 5.10 -3.74
C ALA A 95 22.66 5.12 -2.30
N GLY A 96 21.93 5.74 -1.37
CA GLY A 96 22.30 5.72 0.06
C GLY A 96 22.30 4.31 0.65
N ALA A 97 21.34 3.44 0.27
CA ALA A 97 21.32 2.04 0.71
C ALA A 97 22.51 1.25 0.14
N ARG A 98 22.89 1.54 -1.09
CA ARG A 98 24.06 0.94 -1.76
C ARG A 98 25.35 1.30 -1.07
N GLU A 99 25.56 2.61 -0.79
CA GLU A 99 26.71 3.12 -0.02
C GLU A 99 26.80 2.50 1.38
N LEU A 100 25.67 2.45 2.09
CA LEU A 100 25.60 1.82 3.41
C LEU A 100 25.99 0.34 3.34
N GLY A 101 25.57 -0.35 2.30
CA GLY A 101 25.92 -1.75 2.08
C GLY A 101 27.41 -1.96 1.94
N GLU A 102 28.06 -1.17 1.10
CA GLU A 102 29.50 -1.24 0.90
C GLU A 102 30.28 -0.90 2.18
N LEU A 103 29.85 0.14 2.90
CA LEU A 103 30.47 0.52 4.19
C LEU A 103 30.39 -0.60 5.23
N LEU A 104 29.28 -1.35 5.26
CA LEU A 104 29.05 -2.41 6.24
C LEU A 104 29.46 -3.81 5.73
N GLY A 105 29.95 -3.94 4.50
CA GLY A 105 30.29 -5.23 3.88
C GLY A 105 29.07 -6.11 3.65
N LEU A 106 27.88 -5.53 3.44
CA LEU A 106 26.62 -6.24 3.18
C LEU A 106 26.33 -6.29 1.68
N SER A 107 25.75 -7.41 1.23
CA SER A 107 25.34 -7.55 -0.17
C SER A 107 24.14 -6.66 -0.51
N TRP A 108 23.96 -6.39 -1.80
CA TRP A 108 22.81 -5.63 -2.31
C TRP A 108 21.47 -6.32 -2.01
N GLU A 109 21.45 -7.65 -2.04
CA GLU A 109 20.28 -8.46 -1.74
C GLU A 109 19.77 -8.22 -0.31
N VAL A 110 20.65 -7.81 0.61
CA VAL A 110 20.27 -7.40 1.96
C VAL A 110 19.94 -5.91 2.00
N THR A 111 20.86 -5.04 1.52
CA THR A 111 20.74 -3.59 1.73
C THR A 111 19.60 -2.96 0.95
N GLY A 112 19.30 -3.46 -0.26
CA GLY A 112 18.15 -3.04 -1.05
C GLY A 112 16.79 -3.32 -0.37
N ARG A 113 16.76 -4.26 0.59
CA ARG A 113 15.55 -4.59 1.38
C ARG A 113 15.44 -3.82 2.70
N ILE A 114 16.51 -3.23 3.20
CA ILE A 114 16.51 -2.60 4.54
C ILE A 114 15.48 -1.46 4.61
N LEU A 115 15.47 -0.53 3.66
CA LEU A 115 14.56 0.61 3.68
C LEU A 115 13.08 0.19 3.58
N PRO A 116 12.66 -0.68 2.64
CA PRO A 116 11.32 -1.23 2.64
C PRO A 116 10.92 -1.92 3.95
N VAL A 117 11.81 -2.70 4.55
CA VAL A 117 11.57 -3.39 5.83
C VAL A 117 11.41 -2.41 6.97
N LEU A 118 12.27 -1.40 7.07
CA LEU A 118 12.17 -0.36 8.12
C LEU A 118 10.87 0.44 7.99
N ALA A 119 10.50 0.83 6.78
CA ALA A 119 9.24 1.54 6.51
C ALA A 119 8.02 0.67 6.87
N ASP A 120 8.10 -0.61 6.57
CA ASP A 120 7.05 -1.57 6.88
C ASP A 120 6.93 -1.83 8.40
N LEU A 121 8.03 -1.87 9.13
CA LEU A 121 8.01 -1.89 10.59
C LEU A 121 7.41 -0.61 11.18
N ALA A 122 7.71 0.55 10.59
CA ALA A 122 7.11 1.82 11.00
C ALA A 122 5.58 1.86 10.75
N LEU A 123 5.09 1.13 9.77
CA LEU A 123 3.64 1.00 9.53
C LEU A 123 2.91 0.28 10.67
N ILE A 124 3.54 -0.60 11.44
CA ILE A 124 2.88 -1.31 12.55
C ILE A 124 2.27 -0.33 13.57
N PRO A 125 3.01 0.60 14.18
CA PRO A 125 2.43 1.61 15.08
C PRO A 125 1.53 2.61 14.36
N LEU A 126 1.78 2.94 13.09
CA LEU A 126 0.94 3.84 12.32
C LEU A 126 -0.45 3.21 12.07
N VAL A 127 -0.51 1.94 11.73
CA VAL A 127 -1.76 1.18 11.55
C VAL A 127 -2.53 1.09 12.87
N ALA A 128 -1.86 0.81 14.00
CA ALA A 128 -2.52 0.82 15.30
C ALA A 128 -3.16 2.18 15.61
N ARG A 129 -2.50 3.30 15.25
CA ARG A 129 -3.01 4.67 15.43
C ARG A 129 -4.07 5.07 14.40
N LEU A 130 -4.09 4.44 13.23
CA LEU A 130 -5.06 4.71 12.17
C LEU A 130 -6.46 4.26 12.58
N SER A 131 -6.56 3.22 13.43
CA SER A 131 -7.81 2.69 13.93
C SER A 131 -8.61 3.75 14.69
N THR A 132 -9.86 3.93 14.29
CA THR A 132 -10.82 4.82 14.97
C THR A 132 -11.55 4.12 16.12
N ASP A 133 -11.30 2.84 16.35
CA ASP A 133 -11.87 2.10 17.46
C ASP A 133 -11.41 2.72 18.81
N PRO A 134 -12.31 3.04 19.73
CA PRO A 134 -11.96 3.62 21.02
C PRO A 134 -11.14 2.67 21.90
N SER A 135 -11.27 1.35 21.71
CA SER A 135 -10.57 0.33 22.50
C SER A 135 -9.08 0.27 22.15
N PRO A 136 -8.19 0.55 23.11
CA PRO A 136 -6.74 0.38 22.92
C PRO A 136 -6.37 -1.06 22.52
N GLU A 137 -7.13 -2.03 23.02
CA GLU A 137 -6.94 -3.46 22.75
C GLU A 137 -7.19 -3.79 21.28
N VAL A 138 -8.27 -3.26 20.71
CA VAL A 138 -8.56 -3.43 19.28
C VAL A 138 -7.47 -2.78 18.44
N ARG A 139 -7.04 -1.56 18.78
CA ARG A 139 -5.96 -0.86 18.07
C ARG A 139 -4.65 -1.63 18.10
N ALA A 140 -4.25 -2.16 19.25
CA ALA A 140 -3.05 -2.97 19.42
C ALA A 140 -3.12 -4.24 18.54
N ARG A 141 -4.28 -4.93 18.55
CA ARG A 141 -4.50 -6.11 17.71
C ARG A 141 -4.41 -5.79 16.20
N ARG A 142 -4.92 -4.65 15.73
CA ARG A 142 -4.79 -4.24 14.32
C ARG A 142 -3.32 -4.04 13.92
N GLY A 143 -2.53 -3.40 14.76
CA GLY A 143 -1.08 -3.29 14.54
C GLY A 143 -0.39 -4.65 14.47
N PHE A 144 -0.74 -5.59 15.36
CA PHE A 144 -0.20 -6.95 15.34
C PHE A 144 -0.61 -7.74 14.08
N GLN A 145 -1.87 -7.62 13.67
CA GLN A 145 -2.35 -8.25 12.43
C GLN A 145 -1.63 -7.71 11.20
N TYR A 146 -1.33 -6.40 11.16
CA TYR A 146 -0.50 -5.83 10.12
C TYR A 146 0.93 -6.39 10.15
N ALA A 147 1.54 -6.48 11.33
CA ALA A 147 2.88 -7.04 11.49
C ALA A 147 3.02 -8.45 10.93
N CYS A 148 1.92 -9.23 10.97
CA CYS A 148 1.85 -10.64 10.58
C CYS A 148 1.24 -10.87 9.18
N ALA A 149 0.92 -9.81 8.41
CA ALA A 149 0.24 -9.95 7.11
C ALA A 149 1.15 -10.58 6.04
N PRO A 150 0.80 -11.74 5.45
CA PRO A 150 1.69 -12.46 4.54
C PRO A 150 2.08 -11.66 3.30
N VAL A 151 1.13 -10.94 2.68
CA VAL A 151 1.41 -10.13 1.49
C VAL A 151 2.39 -9.01 1.81
N VAL A 152 2.28 -8.41 3.00
CA VAL A 152 3.15 -7.32 3.44
C VAL A 152 4.57 -7.83 3.69
N LEU A 153 4.71 -8.99 4.36
CA LEU A 153 6.00 -9.67 4.54
C LEU A 153 6.65 -10.03 3.20
N GLY A 154 5.86 -10.55 2.25
CA GLY A 154 6.34 -10.86 0.90
C GLY A 154 6.82 -9.63 0.14
N VAL A 155 6.11 -8.52 0.23
CA VAL A 155 6.44 -7.29 -0.51
C VAL A 155 7.66 -6.58 0.06
N SER A 156 7.76 -6.45 1.39
CA SER A 156 8.86 -5.72 2.03
C SER A 156 10.15 -6.55 2.13
N ALA A 157 10.04 -7.77 2.65
CA ALA A 157 11.20 -8.54 3.06
C ALA A 157 11.67 -9.56 2.00
N LEU A 158 10.76 -10.11 1.18
CA LEU A 158 11.16 -11.01 0.09
C LEU A 158 11.46 -10.22 -1.18
N HIS A 159 10.50 -9.38 -1.63
CA HIS A 159 10.62 -8.64 -2.88
C HIS A 159 11.55 -7.41 -2.75
N GLY A 160 11.51 -6.68 -1.63
CA GLY A 160 12.26 -5.44 -1.46
C GLY A 160 11.61 -4.23 -2.16
N GLN A 161 10.30 -4.25 -2.37
CA GLN A 161 9.55 -3.18 -3.04
C GLN A 161 9.34 -1.95 -2.15
N PHE A 162 9.30 -0.75 -2.78
CA PHE A 162 9.15 0.54 -2.09
C PHE A 162 7.73 0.86 -1.62
N GLY A 163 6.74 0.06 -1.98
CA GLY A 163 5.36 0.24 -1.55
C GLY A 163 5.21 0.55 -0.06
N PRO A 164 5.93 -0.11 0.85
CA PRO A 164 5.92 0.22 2.28
C PRO A 164 6.39 1.64 2.62
N ILE A 165 7.40 2.19 1.92
CA ILE A 165 7.86 3.58 2.11
C ILE A 165 6.74 4.54 1.75
N THR A 166 6.17 4.36 0.57
CA THR A 166 5.04 5.14 0.06
C THR A 166 3.84 5.10 1.01
N LEU A 167 3.48 3.91 1.50
CA LEU A 167 2.38 3.72 2.44
C LEU A 167 2.65 4.33 3.81
N ALA A 168 3.86 4.20 4.34
CA ALA A 168 4.23 4.79 5.63
C ALA A 168 4.08 6.31 5.60
N LEU A 169 4.57 6.95 4.53
CA LEU A 169 4.41 8.38 4.31
C LEU A 169 2.93 8.77 4.17
N GLY A 170 2.14 8.03 3.37
CA GLY A 170 0.72 8.32 3.16
C GLY A 170 -0.13 8.13 4.43
N VAL A 171 0.09 7.05 5.20
CA VAL A 171 -0.61 6.83 6.48
C VAL A 171 -0.20 7.88 7.51
N ALA A 172 1.08 8.22 7.60
CA ALA A 172 1.57 9.29 8.46
C ALA A 172 0.97 10.66 8.08
N ALA A 173 0.79 10.93 6.77
CA ALA A 173 0.13 12.13 6.28
C ALA A 173 -1.33 12.21 6.75
N LEU A 174 -2.09 11.11 6.64
CA LEU A 174 -3.47 11.07 7.13
C LEU A 174 -3.55 11.29 8.64
N LEU A 175 -2.65 10.68 9.42
CA LEU A 175 -2.58 10.90 10.87
C LEU A 175 -2.16 12.34 11.20
N ALA A 176 -1.25 12.94 10.45
CA ALA A 176 -0.87 14.36 10.61
C ALA A 176 -2.06 15.29 10.32
N ALA A 177 -2.83 15.02 9.27
CA ALA A 177 -4.03 15.77 8.92
C ALA A 177 -5.10 15.69 10.04
N ARG A 178 -5.36 14.48 10.57
CA ARG A 178 -6.27 14.28 11.72
C ARG A 178 -5.85 15.05 12.97
N ASN A 179 -4.54 15.25 13.14
CA ASN A 179 -3.98 16.02 14.27
C ASN A 179 -3.81 17.51 13.95
N GLY A 180 -4.37 18.03 12.86
CA GLY A 180 -4.29 19.44 12.47
C GLY A 180 -2.91 19.91 11.99
N ARG A 181 -1.95 19.00 11.77
CA ARG A 181 -0.58 19.30 11.30
C ARG A 181 -0.56 19.42 9.77
N VAL A 182 -1.19 20.45 9.24
CA VAL A 182 -1.50 20.59 7.81
C VAL A 182 -0.27 20.58 6.91
N HIS A 183 0.76 21.37 7.23
CA HIS A 183 2.00 21.42 6.44
C HIS A 183 2.73 20.07 6.44
N LEU A 184 2.82 19.43 7.60
CA LEU A 184 3.43 18.09 7.71
C LEU A 184 2.64 17.07 6.90
N ALA A 185 1.31 17.10 6.94
CA ALA A 185 0.47 16.23 6.12
C ALA A 185 0.74 16.44 4.62
N GLY A 186 0.83 17.69 4.19
CA GLY A 186 1.12 18.03 2.79
C GLY A 186 2.50 17.58 2.32
N VAL A 187 3.54 17.80 3.13
CA VAL A 187 4.90 17.33 2.81
C VAL A 187 4.97 15.80 2.77
N LEU A 188 4.38 15.11 3.74
CA LEU A 188 4.40 13.65 3.80
C LEU A 188 3.65 13.01 2.61
N ILE A 189 2.47 13.52 2.24
CA ILE A 189 1.78 13.00 1.04
C ILE A 189 2.52 13.40 -0.24
N GLY A 190 3.15 14.57 -0.29
CA GLY A 190 4.02 14.97 -1.39
C GLY A 190 5.21 14.00 -1.56
N LEU A 191 5.90 13.62 -0.49
CA LEU A 191 6.95 12.60 -0.50
C LEU A 191 6.40 11.23 -0.93
N SER A 192 5.21 10.86 -0.47
CA SER A 192 4.54 9.63 -0.87
C SER A 192 4.30 9.59 -2.39
N VAL A 193 3.76 10.67 -2.97
CA VAL A 193 3.52 10.80 -4.43
C VAL A 193 4.83 10.82 -5.20
N THR A 194 5.87 11.44 -4.65
CA THR A 194 7.22 11.45 -5.23
C THR A 194 7.82 10.03 -5.26
N SER A 195 7.53 9.22 -4.22
CA SER A 195 7.97 7.82 -4.15
C SER A 195 7.25 6.95 -5.18
N ALA A 196 5.94 7.12 -5.34
CA ALA A 196 5.16 6.38 -6.34
C ALA A 196 3.83 7.11 -6.62
N ASN A 197 3.58 7.39 -7.89
CA ASN A 197 2.45 8.20 -8.36
C ASN A 197 1.06 7.64 -7.97
N TRP A 198 0.91 6.31 -7.82
CA TRP A 198 -0.34 5.70 -7.39
C TRP A 198 -0.81 6.18 -6.01
N SER A 199 0.10 6.66 -5.16
CA SER A 199 -0.25 7.14 -3.82
C SER A 199 -1.06 8.45 -3.84
N ALA A 200 -1.20 9.10 -4.99
CA ALA A 200 -2.19 10.15 -5.20
C ALA A 200 -3.62 9.70 -4.84
N LEU A 201 -3.91 8.39 -4.88
CA LEU A 201 -5.17 7.80 -4.40
C LEU A 201 -5.41 7.99 -2.89
N LEU A 202 -4.36 8.28 -2.11
CA LEU A 202 -4.47 8.54 -0.68
C LEU A 202 -4.88 10.00 -0.38
N LEU A 203 -4.60 10.93 -1.31
CA LEU A 203 -4.84 12.36 -1.15
C LEU A 203 -6.31 12.70 -0.85
N PRO A 204 -7.33 12.14 -1.53
CA PRO A 204 -8.72 12.46 -1.23
C PRO A 204 -9.12 12.18 0.22
N GLY A 205 -8.68 11.07 0.80
CA GLY A 205 -8.92 10.75 2.21
C GLY A 205 -8.24 11.76 3.15
N ILE A 206 -7.01 12.18 2.84
CA ILE A 206 -6.28 13.18 3.63
C ILE A 206 -6.98 14.55 3.56
N VAL A 207 -7.42 14.97 2.37
CA VAL A 207 -8.16 16.22 2.15
C VAL A 207 -9.51 16.18 2.89
N LEU A 208 -10.19 15.05 2.87
CA LEU A 208 -11.47 14.89 3.58
C LEU A 208 -11.32 14.96 5.11
N ALA A 209 -10.16 14.55 5.66
CA ALA A 209 -9.87 14.65 7.07
C ALA A 209 -9.71 16.09 7.59
N LEU A 210 -9.59 17.08 6.69
CA LEU A 210 -9.37 18.49 7.02
C LEU A 210 -10.67 19.29 6.97
N PRO A 211 -11.03 20.06 8.02
CA PRO A 211 -12.29 20.78 8.05
C PRO A 211 -12.32 22.03 7.14
N ALA A 212 -11.21 22.79 7.09
CA ALA A 212 -11.19 24.09 6.40
C ALA A 212 -10.64 24.00 4.98
N LEU A 213 -11.26 24.72 4.04
CA LEU A 213 -10.82 24.77 2.64
C LEU A 213 -9.35 25.23 2.50
N ARG A 214 -8.93 26.23 3.28
CA ARG A 214 -7.53 26.70 3.28
C ARG A 214 -6.55 25.57 3.61
N GLN A 215 -6.88 24.73 4.59
CA GLN A 215 -6.05 23.57 4.98
C GLN A 215 -5.97 22.55 3.84
N ARG A 216 -7.10 22.28 3.17
CA ARG A 216 -7.17 21.39 2.01
C ARG A 216 -6.30 21.89 0.87
N ILE A 217 -6.41 23.18 0.54
CA ILE A 217 -5.57 23.82 -0.49
C ILE A 217 -4.09 23.72 -0.11
N THR A 218 -3.73 23.99 1.14
CA THR A 218 -2.34 23.89 1.61
C THR A 218 -1.76 22.49 1.41
N VAL A 219 -2.51 21.43 1.74
CA VAL A 219 -2.07 20.04 1.52
C VAL A 219 -1.90 19.75 0.03
N VAL A 220 -2.87 20.14 -0.81
CA VAL A 220 -2.79 19.94 -2.27
C VAL A 220 -1.58 20.67 -2.87
N VAL A 221 -1.31 21.91 -2.44
CA VAL A 221 -0.13 22.65 -2.89
C VAL A 221 1.16 21.93 -2.54
N TRP A 222 1.33 21.49 -1.30
CA TRP A 222 2.52 20.72 -0.90
C TRP A 222 2.65 19.39 -1.65
N THR A 223 1.51 18.73 -1.94
CA THR A 223 1.50 17.49 -2.73
C THR A 223 2.06 17.71 -4.14
N GLY A 224 1.90 18.90 -4.72
CA GLY A 224 2.50 19.27 -6.01
C GLY A 224 3.93 19.79 -5.89
N VAL A 225 4.21 20.63 -4.88
CA VAL A 225 5.51 21.27 -4.70
C VAL A 225 6.62 20.24 -4.44
N VAL A 226 6.38 19.26 -3.59
CA VAL A 226 7.42 18.27 -3.21
C VAL A 226 7.91 17.45 -4.42
N PRO A 227 7.05 16.84 -5.27
CA PRO A 227 7.48 16.17 -6.49
C PRO A 227 8.26 17.08 -7.44
N VAL A 228 7.82 18.35 -7.59
CA VAL A 228 8.52 19.33 -8.44
C VAL A 228 9.92 19.63 -7.91
N VAL A 229 10.09 19.79 -6.60
CA VAL A 229 11.41 20.01 -5.98
C VAL A 229 12.34 18.82 -6.27
N PHE A 230 11.85 17.58 -6.12
CA PHE A 230 12.66 16.39 -6.43
C PHE A 230 12.95 16.25 -7.92
N LEU A 231 12.01 16.56 -8.80
CA LEU A 231 12.26 16.58 -10.24
C LEU A 231 13.35 17.60 -10.59
N LEU A 232 13.25 18.81 -10.07
CA LEU A 232 14.22 19.88 -10.33
C LEU A 232 15.59 19.61 -9.66
N SER A 233 15.65 18.73 -8.67
CA SER A 233 16.92 18.33 -8.06
C SER A 233 17.87 17.61 -9.03
N SER A 234 17.36 17.03 -10.12
CA SER A 234 18.18 16.46 -11.19
C SER A 234 19.11 17.49 -11.83
N ILE A 235 18.76 18.78 -11.82
CA ILE A 235 19.60 19.85 -12.40
C ILE A 235 20.91 20.00 -11.63
N PRO A 236 20.91 20.29 -10.32
CA PRO A 236 22.17 20.43 -9.57
C PRO A 236 22.87 19.10 -9.29
N VAL A 237 22.14 17.97 -9.23
CA VAL A 237 22.73 16.68 -8.86
C VAL A 237 23.39 15.99 -10.05
N PHE A 238 22.72 15.98 -11.20
CA PHE A 238 23.17 15.27 -12.41
C PHE A 238 23.56 16.19 -13.57
N GLY A 239 23.37 17.51 -13.42
CA GLY A 239 23.58 18.45 -14.53
C GLY A 239 22.52 18.34 -15.63
N THR A 240 21.36 17.75 -15.36
CA THR A 240 20.28 17.56 -16.32
C THR A 240 19.76 18.93 -16.80
N PRO A 241 19.77 19.23 -18.13
CA PRO A 241 19.31 20.51 -18.65
C PRO A 241 17.83 20.78 -18.36
N LEU A 242 17.47 22.04 -18.09
CA LEU A 242 16.09 22.45 -17.75
C LEU A 242 15.09 22.11 -18.86
N ASP A 243 15.50 22.22 -20.12
CA ASP A 243 14.67 21.89 -21.29
C ASP A 243 14.34 20.39 -21.38
N LYS A 244 15.07 19.53 -20.68
CA LYS A 244 14.79 18.10 -20.58
C LYS A 244 13.75 17.74 -19.48
N MET A 245 13.35 18.66 -18.61
CA MET A 245 12.42 18.37 -17.51
C MET A 245 11.05 17.82 -17.98
N PRO A 246 10.44 18.26 -19.09
CA PRO A 246 9.22 17.63 -19.60
C PRO A 246 9.43 16.15 -20.00
N ALA A 247 10.57 15.82 -20.60
CA ALA A 247 10.91 14.46 -20.94
C ALA A 247 11.18 13.60 -19.69
N ALA A 248 11.86 14.15 -18.68
CA ALA A 248 12.05 13.51 -17.38
C ALA A 248 10.72 13.17 -16.69
N LEU A 249 9.78 14.12 -16.69
CA LEU A 249 8.44 13.89 -16.14
C LEU A 249 7.69 12.82 -16.92
N SER A 250 7.79 12.81 -18.25
CA SER A 250 7.20 11.79 -19.11
C SER A 250 7.79 10.41 -18.80
N ALA A 251 9.11 10.29 -18.68
CA ALA A 251 9.80 9.05 -18.32
C ALA A 251 9.35 8.54 -16.93
N ALA A 252 9.28 9.43 -15.92
CA ALA A 252 8.81 9.09 -14.57
C ALA A 252 7.34 8.63 -14.52
N MET A 253 6.54 8.93 -15.55
CA MET A 253 5.14 8.52 -15.65
C MET A 253 4.92 7.30 -16.57
N SER A 254 5.95 6.85 -17.29
CA SER A 254 5.89 5.78 -18.28
C SER A 254 6.32 4.43 -17.72
N ALA A 255 5.39 3.67 -17.16
CA ALA A 255 5.64 2.28 -16.84
C ALA A 255 5.21 1.36 -17.99
N ARG A 256 5.98 0.29 -18.27
CA ARG A 256 5.62 -0.69 -19.28
C ARG A 256 4.24 -1.30 -19.02
N PRO A 257 3.38 -1.41 -20.03
CA PRO A 257 2.04 -1.98 -19.87
C PRO A 257 2.11 -3.52 -19.91
N VAL A 258 2.68 -4.13 -18.87
CA VAL A 258 2.60 -5.59 -18.67
C VAL A 258 1.19 -5.93 -18.23
N VAL A 259 0.53 -6.83 -18.95
CA VAL A 259 -0.86 -7.25 -18.74
C VAL A 259 -0.99 -8.76 -18.79
N GLY A 260 -2.13 -9.29 -18.36
CA GLY A 260 -2.43 -10.72 -18.41
C GLY A 260 -2.37 -11.43 -17.05
N ASP A 261 -1.80 -10.80 -16.03
CA ASP A 261 -1.64 -11.39 -14.69
C ASP A 261 -2.90 -11.25 -13.83
N TRP A 262 -3.85 -10.37 -14.20
CA TRP A 262 -4.88 -9.94 -13.27
C TRP A 262 -6.21 -9.57 -13.93
N GLY A 263 -7.30 -9.98 -13.30
CA GLY A 263 -8.64 -9.51 -13.56
C GLY A 263 -9.08 -9.64 -15.01
N TRP A 264 -9.63 -8.58 -15.55
CA TRP A 264 -10.18 -8.58 -16.90
C TRP A 264 -9.09 -8.77 -17.98
N THR A 265 -7.85 -8.33 -17.71
CA THR A 265 -6.75 -8.58 -18.66
C THR A 265 -6.32 -10.04 -18.67
N ALA A 266 -6.37 -10.74 -17.53
CA ALA A 266 -6.17 -12.19 -17.51
C ALA A 266 -7.21 -12.93 -18.35
N ILE A 267 -8.48 -12.49 -18.32
CA ILE A 267 -9.50 -13.06 -19.22
C ILE A 267 -9.18 -12.75 -20.68
N ALA A 268 -8.88 -11.50 -20.99
CA ALA A 268 -8.68 -11.05 -22.38
C ALA A 268 -7.44 -11.69 -23.03
N THR A 269 -6.40 -12.03 -22.27
CA THR A 269 -5.19 -12.70 -22.77
C THR A 269 -5.20 -14.21 -22.57
N GLY A 270 -6.28 -14.77 -22.00
CA GLY A 270 -6.33 -16.18 -21.62
C GLY A 270 -5.32 -16.56 -20.53
N GLY A 271 -4.94 -15.61 -19.67
CA GLY A 271 -3.94 -15.78 -18.62
C GLY A 271 -2.49 -15.68 -19.08
N ASN A 272 -2.24 -15.31 -20.32
CA ASN A 272 -0.88 -15.14 -20.86
C ASN A 272 -0.37 -13.73 -20.56
N GLN A 273 0.81 -13.62 -19.98
CA GLN A 273 1.48 -12.36 -19.76
C GLN A 273 1.96 -11.78 -21.09
N THR A 274 1.69 -10.51 -21.35
CA THR A 274 2.13 -9.80 -22.55
C THR A 274 2.41 -8.33 -22.26
N VAL A 275 3.17 -7.68 -23.17
CA VAL A 275 3.38 -6.23 -23.15
C VAL A 275 2.66 -5.65 -24.36
N ASP A 276 1.50 -5.02 -24.13
CA ASP A 276 0.68 -4.45 -25.20
C ASP A 276 0.10 -3.09 -24.80
N PRO A 277 0.54 -2.00 -25.45
CA PRO A 277 0.04 -0.64 -25.19
C PRO A 277 -1.46 -0.46 -25.43
N ALA A 278 -2.09 -1.30 -26.27
CA ALA A 278 -3.52 -1.18 -26.56
C ALA A 278 -4.39 -1.32 -25.31
N TYR A 279 -3.99 -2.18 -24.35
CA TYR A 279 -4.69 -2.30 -23.07
C TYR A 279 -4.63 -1.00 -22.25
N GLY A 280 -3.56 -0.21 -22.37
CA GLY A 280 -3.43 1.09 -21.72
C GLY A 280 -4.40 2.12 -22.30
N THR A 281 -4.63 2.09 -23.62
CA THR A 281 -5.55 3.00 -24.29
C THR A 281 -6.99 2.86 -23.81
N ILE A 282 -7.42 1.63 -23.50
CA ILE A 282 -8.76 1.34 -22.97
C ILE A 282 -8.75 1.39 -21.44
N GLY A 283 -7.77 0.75 -20.82
CA GLY A 283 -7.73 0.56 -19.36
C GLY A 283 -7.54 1.85 -18.58
N THR A 284 -6.76 2.81 -19.09
CA THR A 284 -6.54 4.10 -18.41
C THR A 284 -7.82 4.91 -18.25
N PRO A 285 -8.62 5.20 -19.31
CA PRO A 285 -9.88 5.94 -19.14
C PRO A 285 -10.90 5.17 -18.30
N VAL A 286 -11.00 3.84 -18.43
CA VAL A 286 -11.91 3.01 -17.63
C VAL A 286 -11.52 3.10 -16.15
N LEU A 287 -10.24 2.99 -15.81
CA LEU A 287 -9.74 3.15 -14.45
C LEU A 287 -10.02 4.56 -13.91
N ALA A 288 -9.75 5.61 -14.70
CA ALA A 288 -10.02 6.98 -14.30
C ALA A 288 -11.50 7.21 -13.99
N LEU A 289 -12.40 6.75 -14.85
CA LEU A 289 -13.85 6.86 -14.64
C LEU A 289 -14.30 6.08 -13.40
N ALA A 290 -13.79 4.87 -13.18
CA ALA A 290 -14.11 4.08 -12.00
C ALA A 290 -13.64 4.78 -10.70
N LEU A 291 -12.45 5.36 -10.69
CA LEU A 291 -11.93 6.11 -9.55
C LEU A 291 -12.71 7.40 -9.29
N LEU A 292 -13.12 8.13 -10.33
CA LEU A 292 -13.97 9.31 -10.18
C LEU A 292 -15.35 8.93 -9.64
N ALA A 293 -15.95 7.85 -10.14
CA ALA A 293 -17.20 7.31 -9.62
C ALA A 293 -17.07 6.88 -8.15
N ALA A 294 -15.99 6.21 -7.79
CA ALA A 294 -15.70 5.82 -6.41
C ALA A 294 -15.52 7.06 -5.52
N LEU A 295 -14.73 8.03 -5.95
CA LEU A 295 -14.54 9.29 -5.23
C LEU A 295 -15.88 9.98 -4.98
N TRP A 296 -16.73 10.10 -6.00
CA TRP A 296 -18.06 10.69 -5.86
C TRP A 296 -18.96 9.88 -4.92
N TRP A 297 -18.91 8.54 -5.01
CA TRP A 297 -19.75 7.65 -4.21
C TRP A 297 -19.39 7.70 -2.73
N TRP A 298 -18.10 7.66 -2.39
CA TRP A 298 -17.61 7.66 -1.00
C TRP A 298 -17.20 9.05 -0.48
N ARG A 299 -17.49 10.15 -1.18
CA ARG A 299 -17.10 11.52 -0.80
C ARG A 299 -17.57 11.99 0.59
N LYS A 300 -18.54 11.31 1.19
CA LYS A 300 -19.08 11.58 2.54
C LYS A 300 -18.73 10.48 3.55
N ALA A 301 -17.93 9.51 3.18
CA ALA A 301 -17.49 8.45 4.06
C ALA A 301 -16.38 8.93 5.00
N ASP A 302 -16.05 8.11 6.01
CA ASP A 302 -14.83 8.32 6.80
C ASP A 302 -13.58 8.35 5.90
N PRO A 303 -12.57 9.20 6.20
CA PRO A 303 -11.36 9.30 5.39
C PRO A 303 -10.64 7.97 5.13
N VAL A 304 -10.61 7.05 6.12
CA VAL A 304 -10.01 5.72 5.96
C VAL A 304 -10.86 4.85 5.02
N ALA A 305 -12.19 4.94 5.14
CA ALA A 305 -13.10 4.21 4.26
C ALA A 305 -13.00 4.69 2.81
N LEU A 306 -12.94 6.01 2.58
CA LEU A 306 -12.72 6.56 1.24
C LEU A 306 -11.39 6.08 0.65
N THR A 307 -10.30 6.16 1.42
CA THR A 307 -8.98 5.71 0.96
C THR A 307 -9.00 4.23 0.62
N LEU A 308 -9.58 3.38 1.49
CA LEU A 308 -9.73 1.96 1.23
C LEU A 308 -10.55 1.71 -0.05
N ALA A 309 -11.69 2.40 -0.22
CA ALA A 309 -12.52 2.25 -1.41
C ALA A 309 -11.77 2.56 -2.70
N LEU A 310 -11.00 3.66 -2.74
CA LEU A 310 -10.21 4.04 -3.91
C LEU A 310 -9.13 3.01 -4.23
N LEU A 311 -8.42 2.49 -3.23
CA LEU A 311 -7.40 1.46 -3.42
C LEU A 311 -8.02 0.13 -3.88
N LEU A 312 -9.17 -0.27 -3.32
CA LEU A 312 -9.86 -1.50 -3.77
C LEU A 312 -10.41 -1.35 -5.18
N VAL A 313 -11.04 -0.21 -5.52
CA VAL A 313 -11.54 0.04 -6.89
C VAL A 313 -10.39 0.06 -7.88
N PHE A 314 -9.25 0.67 -7.52
CA PHE A 314 -8.05 0.59 -8.34
C PHE A 314 -7.67 -0.87 -8.63
N LEU A 315 -7.57 -1.73 -7.61
CA LEU A 315 -7.21 -3.14 -7.79
C LEU A 315 -8.25 -3.94 -8.61
N ILE A 316 -9.53 -3.62 -8.45
CA ILE A 316 -10.61 -4.31 -9.17
C ILE A 316 -10.57 -3.99 -10.68
N VAL A 317 -10.22 -2.75 -11.04
CA VAL A 317 -10.39 -2.24 -12.42
C VAL A 317 -9.07 -2.13 -13.17
N THR A 318 -7.92 -2.09 -12.48
CA THR A 318 -6.62 -1.89 -13.12
C THR A 318 -6.34 -2.91 -14.23
N TYR A 319 -5.74 -2.43 -15.30
CA TYR A 319 -5.29 -3.28 -16.41
C TYR A 319 -3.83 -3.75 -16.24
N ARG A 320 -3.05 -3.06 -15.40
CA ARG A 320 -1.67 -3.41 -15.03
C ARG A 320 -1.66 -3.88 -13.59
N PHE A 321 -0.95 -4.93 -13.32
CA PHE A 321 -0.91 -5.48 -11.98
C PHE A 321 0.45 -6.09 -11.64
N GLY A 322 0.90 -5.87 -10.42
CA GLY A 322 1.95 -6.61 -9.78
C GLY A 322 1.44 -7.14 -8.44
N ALA A 323 1.85 -8.32 -8.04
CA ALA A 323 1.39 -8.95 -6.79
C ALA A 323 1.62 -8.06 -5.55
N GLN A 324 2.62 -7.17 -5.61
CA GLN A 324 2.91 -6.17 -4.59
C GLN A 324 1.77 -5.16 -4.36
N TYR A 325 0.88 -4.94 -5.33
CA TYR A 325 -0.23 -4.00 -5.20
C TYR A 325 -1.25 -4.45 -4.15
N LEU A 326 -1.35 -5.75 -3.88
CA LEU A 326 -2.21 -6.27 -2.81
C LEU A 326 -1.79 -5.80 -1.40
N ALA A 327 -0.56 -5.31 -1.23
CA ALA A 327 -0.12 -4.73 0.04
C ALA A 327 -0.68 -3.31 0.27
N TRP A 328 -1.03 -2.57 -0.81
CA TRP A 328 -1.45 -1.17 -0.69
C TRP A 328 -2.70 -0.94 0.16
N PRO A 329 -3.77 -1.72 0.03
CA PRO A 329 -4.95 -1.55 0.88
C PRO A 329 -4.77 -2.09 2.30
N MET A 330 -3.74 -2.91 2.60
CA MET A 330 -3.63 -3.63 3.88
C MET A 330 -3.68 -2.74 5.13
N PRO A 331 -2.99 -1.57 5.20
CA PRO A 331 -3.10 -0.68 6.36
C PRO A 331 -4.52 -0.21 6.64
N TYR A 332 -5.31 -0.04 5.59
CA TYR A 332 -6.69 0.43 5.66
C TYR A 332 -7.68 -0.73 5.80
N LEU A 333 -7.46 -1.84 5.10
CA LEU A 333 -8.30 -3.04 5.12
C LEU A 333 -8.42 -3.62 6.54
N ILE A 334 -7.32 -3.67 7.27
CA ILE A 334 -7.26 -4.19 8.64
C ILE A 334 -8.11 -3.36 9.60
N MET A 335 -8.37 -2.08 9.31
CA MET A 335 -9.25 -1.23 10.12
C MET A 335 -10.71 -1.68 10.04
N PHE A 336 -11.12 -2.23 8.89
CA PHE A 336 -12.48 -2.70 8.65
C PHE A 336 -12.57 -4.23 8.75
N TRP A 337 -12.06 -4.80 9.85
CA TRP A 337 -11.99 -6.24 10.07
C TRP A 337 -13.40 -6.86 10.22
N LYS A 338 -14.07 -7.02 9.09
CA LYS A 338 -15.43 -7.57 8.93
C LYS A 338 -15.38 -8.86 8.12
N ARG A 339 -16.53 -9.56 8.00
CA ARG A 339 -16.63 -10.79 7.20
C ARG A 339 -16.14 -10.66 5.76
N GLY A 340 -16.19 -9.45 5.16
CA GLY A 340 -15.71 -9.19 3.79
C GLY A 340 -14.19 -9.03 3.68
N THR A 341 -13.48 -8.62 4.74
CA THR A 341 -12.04 -8.33 4.69
C THR A 341 -11.17 -9.56 4.91
N TRP A 342 -11.63 -10.53 5.68
CA TRP A 342 -10.93 -11.79 5.94
C TRP A 342 -10.51 -12.54 4.66
N PRO A 343 -11.41 -12.75 3.69
CA PRO A 343 -11.04 -13.46 2.48
C PRO A 343 -9.92 -12.76 1.70
N VAL A 344 -9.91 -11.42 1.65
CA VAL A 344 -8.84 -10.65 1.00
C VAL A 344 -7.51 -10.86 1.73
N TYR A 345 -7.51 -10.78 3.06
CA TYR A 345 -6.31 -10.93 3.87
C TYR A 345 -5.70 -12.34 3.71
N ILE A 346 -6.53 -13.39 3.77
CA ILE A 346 -6.08 -14.78 3.67
C ILE A 346 -5.77 -15.11 2.20
N ALA A 347 -6.75 -15.01 1.32
CA ALA A 347 -6.62 -15.48 -0.05
C ALA A 347 -5.65 -14.61 -0.86
N GLY A 348 -5.69 -13.26 -0.68
CA GLY A 348 -4.72 -12.36 -1.29
C GLY A 348 -3.29 -12.63 -0.80
N GLY A 349 -3.13 -12.91 0.51
CA GLY A 349 -1.85 -13.29 1.08
C GLY A 349 -1.31 -14.62 0.53
N VAL A 350 -2.16 -15.64 0.46
CA VAL A 350 -1.79 -16.97 -0.10
C VAL A 350 -1.50 -16.87 -1.59
N TRP A 351 -2.32 -16.14 -2.35
CA TRP A 351 -2.15 -15.95 -3.78
C TRP A 351 -0.83 -15.22 -4.12
N ALA A 352 -0.52 -14.14 -3.39
CA ALA A 352 0.74 -13.43 -3.56
C ALA A 352 1.94 -14.29 -3.13
N ALA A 353 1.83 -15.01 -2.01
CA ALA A 353 2.87 -15.92 -1.55
C ALA A 353 3.13 -17.06 -2.57
N PHE A 354 2.07 -17.61 -3.18
CA PHE A 354 2.22 -18.60 -4.25
C PHE A 354 2.99 -18.02 -5.44
N GLY A 355 2.64 -16.79 -5.89
CA GLY A 355 3.37 -16.07 -6.93
C GLY A 355 4.85 -15.90 -6.59
N TYR A 356 5.17 -15.38 -5.42
CA TYR A 356 6.55 -15.08 -5.02
C TYR A 356 7.40 -16.31 -4.68
N VAL A 357 6.78 -17.36 -4.14
CA VAL A 357 7.54 -18.49 -3.57
C VAL A 357 7.54 -19.71 -4.48
N PHE A 358 6.43 -19.99 -5.14
CA PHE A 358 6.27 -21.17 -5.98
C PHE A 358 6.51 -20.86 -7.47
N MET A 359 5.80 -19.88 -8.04
CA MET A 359 5.88 -19.58 -9.47
C MET A 359 7.30 -19.25 -9.93
N THR A 360 8.07 -18.56 -9.09
CA THR A 360 9.47 -18.19 -9.36
C THR A 360 10.45 -19.36 -9.42
N ARG A 361 9.98 -20.59 -9.13
CA ARG A 361 10.79 -21.83 -9.17
C ARG A 361 10.49 -22.71 -10.37
N LEU A 362 9.51 -22.32 -11.16
CA LEU A 362 9.15 -23.08 -12.35
C LEU A 362 10.05 -22.66 -13.53
N ASP A 363 10.39 -23.63 -14.36
CA ASP A 363 11.05 -23.39 -15.64
C ASP A 363 10.07 -22.83 -16.68
N GLY A 364 10.57 -22.46 -17.87
CA GLY A 364 9.80 -21.78 -18.90
C GLY A 364 8.46 -22.43 -19.25
N ALA A 365 8.40 -23.73 -19.47
CA ALA A 365 7.17 -24.44 -19.82
C ALA A 365 6.26 -24.58 -18.58
N GLY A 366 6.81 -25.07 -17.46
CA GLY A 366 6.06 -25.21 -16.21
C GLY A 366 5.57 -23.87 -15.67
N TRP A 367 6.35 -22.79 -15.88
CA TRP A 367 5.91 -21.44 -15.52
C TRP A 367 4.71 -21.01 -16.38
N ALA A 368 4.80 -21.18 -17.69
CA ALA A 368 3.73 -20.74 -18.61
C ALA A 368 2.39 -21.42 -18.28
N ASP A 369 2.41 -22.73 -18.09
CA ASP A 369 1.20 -23.50 -17.76
C ASP A 369 0.60 -23.09 -16.39
N ALA A 370 1.43 -22.97 -15.37
CA ALA A 370 1.00 -22.60 -14.03
C ALA A 370 0.54 -21.12 -13.98
N HIS A 371 1.18 -20.24 -14.76
CA HIS A 371 0.86 -18.82 -14.82
C HIS A 371 -0.56 -18.56 -15.29
N VAL A 372 -1.02 -19.27 -16.32
CA VAL A 372 -2.41 -19.15 -16.82
C VAL A 372 -3.42 -19.38 -15.70
N TRP A 373 -3.25 -20.45 -14.92
CA TRP A 373 -4.16 -20.75 -13.81
C TRP A 373 -4.03 -19.76 -12.66
N TRP A 374 -2.79 -19.36 -12.34
CA TRP A 374 -2.56 -18.36 -11.32
C TRP A 374 -3.20 -17.01 -11.70
N ALA A 375 -3.00 -16.54 -12.93
CA ALA A 375 -3.58 -15.31 -13.43
C ALA A 375 -5.12 -15.33 -13.42
N LEU A 376 -5.73 -16.40 -13.94
CA LEU A 376 -7.20 -16.57 -13.96
C LEU A 376 -7.78 -16.68 -12.54
N SER A 377 -7.05 -17.29 -11.59
CA SER A 377 -7.50 -17.36 -10.19
C SER A 377 -7.58 -15.99 -9.51
N SER A 378 -6.96 -14.94 -10.08
CA SER A 378 -7.11 -13.56 -9.62
C SER A 378 -8.57 -13.08 -9.59
N LEU A 379 -9.45 -13.66 -10.43
CA LEU A 379 -10.88 -13.36 -10.43
C LEU A 379 -11.55 -13.66 -9.08
N LEU A 380 -11.10 -14.72 -8.41
CA LEU A 380 -11.57 -15.02 -7.05
C LEU A 380 -11.13 -13.95 -6.06
N ILE A 381 -9.88 -13.48 -6.18
CA ILE A 381 -9.39 -12.39 -5.32
C ILE A 381 -10.19 -11.11 -5.58
N ILE A 382 -10.47 -10.78 -6.84
CA ILE A 382 -11.31 -9.63 -7.21
C ILE A 382 -12.71 -9.73 -6.60
N ALA A 383 -13.33 -10.90 -6.62
CA ALA A 383 -14.63 -11.09 -5.95
C ALA A 383 -14.55 -10.80 -4.43
N PHE A 384 -13.46 -11.16 -3.79
CA PHE A 384 -13.22 -10.82 -2.39
C PHE A 384 -12.94 -9.32 -2.19
N LEU A 385 -12.22 -8.66 -3.11
CA LEU A 385 -12.01 -7.20 -3.07
C LEU A 385 -13.33 -6.45 -3.18
N VAL A 386 -14.22 -6.85 -4.09
CA VAL A 386 -15.57 -6.28 -4.23
C VAL A 386 -16.35 -6.43 -2.91
N ARG A 387 -16.30 -7.61 -2.29
CA ARG A 387 -16.96 -7.87 -1.00
C ARG A 387 -16.39 -7.07 0.16
N ALA A 388 -15.12 -6.69 0.07
CA ALA A 388 -14.41 -5.92 1.09
C ALA A 388 -14.65 -4.41 0.97
N LEU A 389 -15.29 -3.91 -0.09
CA LEU A 389 -15.62 -2.50 -0.24
C LEU A 389 -16.34 -2.00 1.00
N PRO A 390 -15.93 -0.86 1.57
CA PRO A 390 -16.55 -0.32 2.78
C PRO A 390 -18.00 0.07 2.51
N ALA A 391 -18.87 -0.19 3.49
CA ALA A 391 -20.24 0.29 3.45
C ALA A 391 -20.22 1.83 3.47
N ARG A 392 -21.16 2.44 2.73
CA ARG A 392 -21.42 3.87 2.82
C ARG A 392 -22.15 4.12 4.14
N GLU A 393 -21.42 4.30 5.23
CA GLU A 393 -22.05 4.74 6.49
C GLU A 393 -22.43 6.20 6.35
N PRO A 394 -23.67 6.60 6.72
CA PRO A 394 -23.99 8.00 6.87
C PRO A 394 -23.09 8.58 7.96
N GLU A 395 -22.63 9.80 7.72
CA GLU A 395 -21.89 10.62 8.68
C GLU A 395 -22.44 10.45 10.10
N HIS A 396 -21.60 10.10 11.05
CA HIS A 396 -21.99 9.89 12.45
C HIS A 396 -22.86 11.06 12.90
N ARG A 397 -24.14 10.80 13.24
CA ARG A 397 -24.90 11.73 14.06
C ARG A 397 -24.12 11.93 15.35
N PRO A 398 -23.81 13.18 15.73
CA PRO A 398 -23.09 13.44 16.96
C PRO A 398 -23.82 12.77 18.13
N ALA A 399 -23.06 12.24 19.06
CA ALA A 399 -23.56 11.51 20.24
C ALA A 399 -24.49 12.37 21.15
N SER A 400 -24.66 13.66 20.88
CA SER A 400 -25.60 14.59 21.50
C SER A 400 -27.09 14.27 21.28
N ALA A 401 -27.42 13.29 20.44
CA ALA A 401 -28.81 12.86 20.22
C ALA A 401 -29.19 11.58 20.96
N ARG A 402 -28.34 11.05 21.85
CA ARG A 402 -28.84 10.05 22.84
C ARG A 402 -29.63 10.78 23.90
N PRO A 403 -30.92 10.45 24.13
CA PRO A 403 -31.63 10.97 25.31
C PRO A 403 -30.80 10.60 26.55
N GLU A 404 -30.53 11.60 27.39
CA GLU A 404 -29.89 11.39 28.68
C GLU A 404 -30.68 10.32 29.42
N PRO A 405 -30.09 9.19 29.85
CA PRO A 405 -30.79 8.24 30.67
C PRO A 405 -30.99 8.90 32.03
N GLY A 406 -32.22 9.36 32.30
CA GLY A 406 -32.56 9.82 33.64
C GLY A 406 -33.27 11.15 33.78
N LYS A 407 -33.67 11.87 32.72
CA LYS A 407 -34.63 12.96 32.93
C LYS A 407 -36.03 12.38 33.14
N PRO A 408 -36.62 12.50 34.35
CA PRO A 408 -38.01 12.12 34.57
C PRO A 408 -38.89 12.97 33.65
N GLY A 409 -39.77 12.33 32.90
CA GLY A 409 -40.79 13.00 32.11
C GLY A 409 -41.64 13.94 32.97
N PRO A 410 -42.23 15.00 32.37
CA PRO A 410 -43.11 15.90 33.11
C PRO A 410 -44.22 15.09 33.77
N ALA A 411 -44.36 15.25 35.10
CA ALA A 411 -45.39 14.65 35.88
C ALA A 411 -46.75 15.02 35.27
N HIS A 412 -47.52 14.02 34.83
CA HIS A 412 -48.93 14.22 34.52
C HIS A 412 -49.63 14.65 35.79
N GLU A 413 -49.97 15.94 35.90
CA GLU A 413 -50.93 16.44 36.89
C GLU A 413 -52.26 15.75 36.61
N GLY A 414 -52.57 14.78 37.45
CA GLY A 414 -53.89 14.15 37.51
C GLY A 414 -54.93 15.13 38.02
N THR A 415 -55.78 15.58 37.15
CA THR A 415 -57.00 16.28 37.49
C THR A 415 -57.92 15.31 38.22
N HIS A 416 -57.97 15.38 39.60
CA HIS A 416 -59.05 14.84 40.38
C HIS A 416 -60.30 15.71 40.18
N SER A 417 -61.25 15.26 39.38
CA SER A 417 -62.63 15.73 39.41
C SER A 417 -63.38 14.93 40.45
N GLY A 418 -63.61 15.57 41.59
CA GLY A 418 -64.62 15.10 42.54
C GLY A 418 -65.99 15.42 42.02
N VAL A 419 -66.95 14.51 42.19
CA VAL A 419 -68.39 14.71 42.08
C VAL A 419 -69.03 13.97 43.32
N PRO A 420 -70.12 14.48 43.81
CA PRO A 420 -70.58 14.39 45.26
C PRO A 420 -71.07 13.03 45.65
#